data_79537a874ac9bff7a1ce5bfc3cb7b5e1
#
_entry.id   79537a874ac9bff7a1ce5bfc3cb7b5e1
#
_cell.length_a   1.000
_cell.length_b   1.000
_cell.length_c   1.000
_cell.angle_alpha   90.00
_cell.angle_beta   90.00
_cell.angle_gamma   90.00
#
_symmetry.space_group_name_H-M   'P 1'
#
loop_
_entity.id
_entity.type
_entity.pdbx_description
1 polymer ?
#
loop_
_entity_poly.entity_id
_entity_poly.type
_entity_poly.pdbx_seq_one_letter_code
_entity_poly.pdbx_strand_id
1 'polypeptide(L)'
;MRIQRRITLGIGILFTMILLLGIQSVGYVRQLSRATGTILADNYNSLQYAGEMLRSLNDIGQDSISRHALRENLALQQQNITEISEKETTAALERQVASLSDPVTEAEIRTVREDLFRIMELNMAAIRAKSAGVEQRADYAMWWLIAVAALCALIAGGILVWFPQSVLRPIDALKKGITQIA
;
A
#
# COMPACT_ATOMS: atom_id res chain seq x y z
N MET A 1 -14.08 30.80 37.92
CA MET A 1 -13.87 29.32 37.69
C MET A 1 -14.57 28.72 36.48
N ARG A 2 -15.77 29.10 36.06
CA ARG A 2 -16.49 28.47 34.91
C ARG A 2 -15.84 28.76 33.53
N ILE A 3 -15.24 29.94 33.33
CA ILE A 3 -14.68 30.37 32.03
C ILE A 3 -13.37 29.62 31.73
N GLN A 4 -12.45 29.57 32.68
CA GLN A 4 -11.18 28.82 32.51
C GLN A 4 -11.42 27.34 32.17
N ARG A 5 -12.35 26.67 32.87
CA ARG A 5 -12.69 25.29 32.64
C ARG A 5 -13.22 25.03 31.21
N ARG A 6 -14.01 25.96 30.65
CA ARG A 6 -14.53 25.84 29.27
C ARG A 6 -13.44 26.00 28.22
N ILE A 7 -12.51 26.93 28.44
CA ILE A 7 -11.36 27.15 27.56
C ILE A 7 -10.44 25.93 27.56
N THR A 8 -10.07 25.44 28.75
CA THR A 8 -9.22 24.25 28.89
C THR A 8 -9.86 23.04 28.24
N LEU A 9 -11.19 22.86 28.36
CA LEU A 9 -11.93 21.78 27.73
C LEU A 9 -11.90 21.90 26.19
N GLY A 10 -12.11 23.09 25.62
CA GLY A 10 -12.07 23.33 24.19
C GLY A 10 -10.69 23.06 23.59
N ILE A 11 -9.63 23.56 24.23
CA ILE A 11 -8.24 23.30 23.83
C ILE A 11 -7.91 21.79 23.96
N GLY A 12 -8.35 21.16 25.07
CA GLY A 12 -8.13 19.72 25.28
C GLY A 12 -8.78 18.85 24.20
N ILE A 13 -10.01 19.18 23.80
CA ILE A 13 -10.71 18.47 22.69
C ILE A 13 -9.93 18.63 21.38
N LEU A 14 -9.53 19.85 21.01
CA LEU A 14 -8.77 20.09 19.80
C LEU A 14 -7.45 19.34 19.80
N PHE A 15 -6.71 19.40 20.90
CA PHE A 15 -5.45 18.68 21.03
C PHE A 15 -5.62 17.16 20.88
N THR A 16 -6.65 16.61 21.54
CA THR A 16 -6.99 15.18 21.43
C THR A 16 -7.34 14.80 19.99
N MET A 17 -8.12 15.61 19.29
CA MET A 17 -8.47 15.37 17.89
C MET A 17 -7.24 15.39 16.98
N ILE A 18 -6.32 16.34 17.17
CA ILE A 18 -5.06 16.43 16.41
C ILE A 18 -4.18 15.19 16.66
N LEU A 19 -4.08 14.73 17.91
CA LEU A 19 -3.34 13.53 18.25
C LEU A 19 -3.96 12.27 17.58
N LEU A 20 -5.28 12.14 17.64
CA LEU A 20 -5.99 11.01 17.00
C LEU A 20 -5.77 11.02 15.49
N LEU A 21 -5.86 12.18 14.83
CA LEU A 21 -5.54 12.34 13.41
C LEU A 21 -4.11 11.91 13.10
N GLY A 22 -3.13 12.33 13.89
CA GLY A 22 -1.73 11.96 13.71
C GLY A 22 -1.50 10.46 13.83
N ILE A 23 -2.05 9.83 14.87
CA ILE A 23 -1.94 8.38 15.09
C ILE A 23 -2.57 7.61 13.93
N GLN A 24 -3.77 8.01 13.51
CA GLN A 24 -4.51 7.37 12.43
C GLN A 24 -3.77 7.51 11.08
N SER A 25 -3.22 8.69 10.78
CA SER A 25 -2.42 8.94 9.57
C SER A 25 -1.20 8.03 9.49
N VAL A 26 -0.45 7.89 10.60
CA VAL A 26 0.70 6.97 10.66
C VAL A 26 0.27 5.52 10.45
N GLY A 27 -0.88 5.12 11.00
CA GLY A 27 -1.45 3.78 10.79
C GLY A 27 -1.72 3.50 9.30
N TYR A 28 -2.38 4.42 8.62
CA TYR A 28 -2.68 4.29 7.17
C TYR A 28 -1.40 4.22 6.32
N VAL A 29 -0.42 5.09 6.57
CA VAL A 29 0.86 5.08 5.83
C VAL A 29 1.58 3.74 6.01
N ARG A 30 1.63 3.20 7.22
CA ARG A 30 2.24 1.89 7.48
C ARG A 30 1.50 0.75 6.78
N GLN A 31 0.18 0.77 6.78
CA GLN A 31 -0.63 -0.24 6.10
C GLN A 31 -0.42 -0.20 4.58
N LEU A 32 -0.40 1.00 4.00
CA LEU A 32 -0.14 1.21 2.58
C LEU A 32 1.25 0.71 2.18
N SER A 33 2.29 1.09 2.94
CA SER A 33 3.67 0.67 2.72
C SER A 33 3.83 -0.85 2.78
N ARG A 34 3.20 -1.52 3.75
CA ARG A 34 3.23 -2.98 3.84
C ARG A 34 2.53 -3.65 2.66
N ALA A 35 1.33 -3.18 2.30
CA ALA A 35 0.58 -3.74 1.17
C ALA A 35 1.38 -3.63 -0.14
N THR A 36 2.00 -2.49 -0.41
CA THR A 36 2.84 -2.29 -1.59
C THR A 36 4.09 -3.18 -1.55
N GLY A 37 4.75 -3.30 -0.39
CA GLY A 37 5.93 -4.15 -0.22
C GLY A 37 5.63 -5.62 -0.49
N THR A 38 4.51 -6.15 -0.01
CA THR A 38 4.09 -7.53 -0.24
C THR A 38 3.79 -7.79 -1.72
N ILE A 39 3.05 -6.88 -2.38
CA ILE A 39 2.74 -7.02 -3.82
C ILE A 39 4.02 -7.09 -4.66
N LEU A 40 4.99 -6.21 -4.36
CA LEU A 40 6.26 -6.18 -5.06
C LEU A 40 7.11 -7.43 -4.79
N ALA A 41 7.24 -7.85 -3.53
CA ALA A 41 8.06 -9.00 -3.18
C ALA A 41 7.53 -10.30 -3.81
N ASP A 42 6.24 -10.54 -3.68
CA ASP A 42 5.66 -11.82 -4.08
C ASP A 42 5.55 -11.97 -5.62
N ASN A 43 4.90 -11.02 -6.27
CA ASN A 43 4.62 -11.15 -7.70
C ASN A 43 5.77 -10.68 -8.60
N TYR A 44 6.61 -9.74 -8.14
CA TYR A 44 7.77 -9.30 -8.91
C TYR A 44 8.85 -10.38 -9.01
N ASN A 45 9.06 -11.16 -7.95
CA ASN A 45 10.01 -12.27 -7.97
C ASN A 45 9.61 -13.32 -9.04
N SER A 46 8.31 -13.67 -9.16
CA SER A 46 7.85 -14.57 -10.22
C SER A 46 8.13 -14.02 -11.63
N LEU A 47 7.97 -12.69 -11.83
CA LEU A 47 8.33 -12.07 -13.11
C LEU A 47 9.81 -12.14 -13.39
N GLN A 48 10.65 -11.95 -12.37
CA GLN A 48 12.10 -12.04 -12.50
C GLN A 48 12.53 -13.47 -12.82
N TYR A 49 12.04 -14.46 -12.09
CA TYR A 49 12.38 -15.87 -12.34
C TYR A 49 11.94 -16.32 -13.73
N ALA A 50 10.72 -15.97 -14.15
CA ALA A 50 10.25 -16.25 -15.50
C ALA A 50 11.11 -15.57 -16.58
N GLY A 51 11.54 -14.33 -16.35
CA GLY A 51 12.44 -13.59 -17.24
C GLY A 51 13.82 -14.23 -17.37
N GLU A 52 14.41 -14.67 -16.26
CA GLU A 52 15.69 -15.40 -16.27
C GLU A 52 15.56 -16.79 -16.94
N MET A 53 14.45 -17.48 -16.72
CA MET A 53 14.15 -18.73 -17.42
C MET A 53 14.01 -18.53 -18.93
N LEU A 54 13.36 -17.43 -19.38
CA LEU A 54 13.27 -17.09 -20.82
C LEU A 54 14.64 -16.83 -21.45
N ARG A 55 15.54 -16.15 -20.73
CA ARG A 55 16.92 -15.94 -21.20
C ARG A 55 17.66 -17.25 -21.33
N SER A 56 17.61 -18.08 -20.28
CA SER A 56 18.24 -19.41 -20.29
C SER A 56 17.67 -20.32 -21.39
N LEU A 57 16.38 -20.20 -21.69
CA LEU A 57 15.73 -20.97 -22.75
C LEU A 57 16.21 -20.59 -24.15
N ASN A 58 16.51 -19.30 -24.39
CA ASN A 58 17.06 -18.84 -25.66
C ASN A 58 18.47 -19.41 -25.94
N ASP A 59 19.24 -19.64 -24.89
CA ASP A 59 20.63 -20.12 -24.96
C ASP A 59 20.76 -21.63 -24.69
N ILE A 60 19.63 -22.34 -24.51
CA ILE A 60 19.57 -23.72 -23.99
C ILE A 60 20.27 -24.76 -24.89
N GLY A 61 20.42 -24.47 -26.19
CA GLY A 61 21.15 -25.32 -27.13
C GLY A 61 22.64 -25.03 -27.20
N GLN A 62 23.14 -24.00 -26.54
CA GLN A 62 24.52 -23.52 -26.67
C GLN A 62 25.44 -24.03 -25.55
N ASP A 63 24.90 -24.15 -24.32
CA ASP A 63 25.69 -24.61 -23.19
C ASP A 63 24.85 -25.34 -22.10
N SER A 64 25.54 -26.12 -21.25
CA SER A 64 24.96 -26.83 -20.11
C SER A 64 24.59 -25.87 -18.96
N ILE A 65 25.17 -24.65 -18.93
CA ILE A 65 24.94 -23.64 -17.90
C ILE A 65 23.52 -23.14 -18.00
N SER A 66 23.02 -22.93 -19.23
CA SER A 66 21.65 -22.48 -19.48
C SER A 66 20.59 -23.46 -18.99
N ARG A 67 20.83 -24.77 -19.10
CA ARG A 67 19.93 -25.80 -18.53
C ARG A 67 19.94 -25.76 -17.00
N HIS A 68 21.08 -25.53 -16.39
CA HIS A 68 21.17 -25.43 -14.93
C HIS A 68 20.43 -24.19 -14.42
N ALA A 69 20.68 -23.03 -15.03
CA ALA A 69 20.01 -21.77 -14.68
C ALA A 69 18.48 -21.84 -14.87
N LEU A 70 18.01 -22.51 -15.91
CA LEU A 70 16.57 -22.76 -16.13
C LEU A 70 15.95 -23.53 -14.96
N ARG A 71 16.61 -24.62 -14.51
CA ARG A 71 16.12 -25.46 -13.39
C ARG A 71 16.23 -24.74 -12.04
N GLU A 72 17.25 -23.97 -11.81
CA GLU A 72 17.44 -23.19 -10.59
C GLU A 72 16.33 -22.13 -10.44
N ASN A 73 16.07 -21.35 -11.49
CA ASN A 73 15.00 -20.36 -11.47
C ASN A 73 13.61 -21.01 -11.37
N LEU A 74 13.40 -22.19 -11.96
CA LEU A 74 12.17 -22.96 -11.79
C LEU A 74 11.98 -23.38 -10.32
N ALA A 75 13.03 -23.81 -9.63
CA ALA A 75 12.97 -24.17 -8.23
C ALA A 75 12.63 -22.96 -7.34
N LEU A 76 13.17 -21.79 -7.66
CA LEU A 76 12.82 -20.51 -6.99
C LEU A 76 11.35 -20.14 -7.26
N GLN A 77 10.88 -20.30 -8.50
CA GLN A 77 9.48 -20.07 -8.89
C GLN A 77 8.51 -20.98 -8.13
N GLN A 78 8.85 -22.26 -7.96
CA GLN A 78 8.03 -23.21 -7.20
C GLN A 78 7.86 -22.81 -5.73
N GLN A 79 8.86 -22.15 -5.13
CA GLN A 79 8.81 -21.64 -3.76
C GLN A 79 8.08 -20.31 -3.64
N ASN A 80 7.85 -19.61 -4.77
CA ASN A 80 7.25 -18.28 -4.82
C ASN A 80 5.84 -18.28 -5.45
N ILE A 81 5.12 -19.40 -5.44
CA ILE A 81 3.74 -19.46 -5.95
C ILE A 81 2.82 -18.69 -5.03
N THR A 82 2.24 -17.60 -5.53
CA THR A 82 1.37 -16.69 -4.76
C THR A 82 -0.08 -16.69 -5.26
N GLU A 83 -0.29 -17.08 -6.53
CA GLU A 83 -1.60 -17.10 -7.18
C GLU A 83 -2.07 -18.54 -7.44
N ILE A 84 -3.37 -18.80 -7.26
CA ILE A 84 -3.93 -20.17 -7.42
C ILE A 84 -3.70 -20.71 -8.83
N SER A 85 -3.92 -19.87 -9.84
CA SER A 85 -3.74 -20.25 -11.26
C SER A 85 -2.27 -20.43 -11.66
N GLU A 86 -1.34 -19.84 -10.93
CA GLU A 86 0.09 -19.97 -11.14
C GLU A 86 0.62 -21.36 -10.78
N LYS A 87 0.01 -21.98 -9.76
CA LYS A 87 0.39 -23.34 -9.32
C LYS A 87 0.29 -24.37 -10.43
N GLU A 88 -0.81 -24.36 -11.19
CA GLU A 88 -1.02 -25.31 -12.27
C GLU A 88 -0.05 -25.08 -13.42
N THR A 89 0.18 -23.83 -13.79
CA THR A 89 1.12 -23.45 -14.86
C THR A 89 2.55 -23.78 -14.47
N THR A 90 2.96 -23.51 -13.23
CA THR A 90 4.30 -23.86 -12.72
C THR A 90 4.52 -25.39 -12.68
N ALA A 91 3.50 -26.17 -12.29
CA ALA A 91 3.57 -27.63 -12.33
C ALA A 91 3.60 -28.20 -13.76
N ALA A 92 2.96 -27.53 -14.73
CA ALA A 92 3.07 -27.90 -16.15
C ALA A 92 4.47 -27.62 -16.67
N LEU A 93 5.00 -26.42 -16.38
CA LEU A 93 6.36 -26.00 -16.72
C LEU A 93 7.42 -26.95 -16.16
N GLU A 94 7.27 -27.39 -14.90
CA GLU A 94 8.18 -28.36 -14.28
C GLU A 94 8.26 -29.65 -15.07
N ARG A 95 7.11 -30.22 -15.46
CA ARG A 95 7.05 -31.46 -16.26
C ARG A 95 7.70 -31.28 -17.61
N GLN A 96 7.48 -30.14 -18.27
CA GLN A 96 8.08 -29.83 -19.58
C GLN A 96 9.60 -29.72 -19.47
N VAL A 97 10.10 -28.93 -18.48
CA VAL A 97 11.54 -28.77 -18.25
C VAL A 97 12.23 -30.08 -17.89
N ALA A 98 11.53 -30.98 -17.15
CA ALA A 98 12.05 -32.29 -16.80
C ALA A 98 12.13 -33.23 -18.03
N SER A 99 11.25 -33.07 -19.02
CA SER A 99 11.15 -33.89 -20.20
C SER A 99 11.91 -33.34 -21.42
N LEU A 100 12.63 -32.23 -21.30
CA LEU A 100 13.39 -31.62 -22.40
C LEU A 100 14.39 -32.63 -23.01
N SER A 101 14.32 -32.79 -24.34
CA SER A 101 15.20 -33.66 -25.11
C SER A 101 16.65 -33.11 -25.20
N ASP A 102 17.55 -33.90 -25.69
CA ASP A 102 18.92 -33.47 -26.00
C ASP A 102 19.32 -33.97 -27.40
N PRO A 103 19.38 -33.11 -28.39
CA PRO A 103 19.17 -31.62 -28.36
C PRO A 103 17.69 -31.26 -28.16
N VAL A 104 17.46 -30.05 -27.55
CA VAL A 104 16.12 -29.50 -27.35
C VAL A 104 15.50 -29.10 -28.68
N THR A 105 14.24 -29.43 -28.88
CA THR A 105 13.50 -29.10 -30.10
C THR A 105 12.83 -27.76 -30.04
N GLU A 106 12.61 -27.11 -31.20
CA GLU A 106 11.88 -25.83 -31.28
C GLU A 106 10.44 -25.94 -30.74
N ALA A 107 9.81 -27.11 -30.84
CA ALA A 107 8.47 -27.33 -30.28
C ALA A 107 8.48 -27.27 -28.73
N GLU A 108 9.48 -27.90 -28.10
CA GLU A 108 9.67 -27.87 -26.65
C GLU A 108 9.97 -26.44 -26.16
N ILE A 109 10.86 -25.73 -26.86
CA ILE A 109 11.17 -24.33 -26.56
C ILE A 109 9.91 -23.46 -26.59
N ARG A 110 9.07 -23.64 -27.61
CA ARG A 110 7.82 -22.88 -27.75
C ARG A 110 6.86 -23.16 -26.59
N THR A 111 6.67 -24.43 -26.24
CA THR A 111 5.73 -24.81 -25.16
C THR A 111 6.19 -24.26 -23.81
N VAL A 112 7.47 -24.41 -23.48
CA VAL A 112 8.05 -23.84 -22.25
C VAL A 112 7.90 -22.31 -22.23
N ARG A 113 8.15 -21.65 -23.37
CA ARG A 113 7.99 -20.19 -23.51
C ARG A 113 6.56 -19.73 -23.30
N GLU A 114 5.58 -20.46 -23.81
CA GLU A 114 4.15 -20.16 -23.62
C GLU A 114 3.77 -20.21 -22.14
N ASP A 115 4.21 -21.23 -21.40
CA ASP A 115 3.96 -21.33 -19.96
C ASP A 115 4.67 -20.23 -19.16
N LEU A 116 5.91 -19.85 -19.53
CA LEU A 116 6.62 -18.74 -18.91
C LEU A 116 5.89 -17.41 -19.13
N PHE A 117 5.42 -17.14 -20.34
CA PHE A 117 4.60 -15.95 -20.60
C PHE A 117 3.30 -15.99 -19.83
N ARG A 118 2.68 -17.17 -19.67
CA ARG A 118 1.47 -17.31 -18.87
C ARG A 118 1.70 -17.00 -17.40
N ILE A 119 2.80 -17.46 -16.80
CA ILE A 119 3.21 -17.09 -15.43
C ILE A 119 3.39 -15.56 -15.31
N MET A 120 4.07 -14.94 -16.26
CA MET A 120 4.26 -13.48 -16.27
C MET A 120 2.93 -12.74 -16.38
N GLU A 121 2.01 -13.18 -17.24
CA GLU A 121 0.68 -12.57 -17.40
C GLU A 121 -0.14 -12.66 -16.11
N LEU A 122 -0.17 -13.83 -15.46
CA LEU A 122 -0.87 -14.05 -14.19
C LEU A 122 -0.35 -13.11 -13.09
N ASN A 123 0.97 -13.00 -12.94
CA ASN A 123 1.59 -12.13 -11.96
C ASN A 123 1.36 -10.65 -12.27
N MET A 124 1.45 -10.23 -13.54
CA MET A 124 1.12 -8.86 -13.95
C MET A 124 -0.36 -8.52 -13.69
N ALA A 125 -1.27 -9.45 -13.95
CA ALA A 125 -2.69 -9.26 -13.65
C ALA A 125 -2.91 -9.14 -12.13
N ALA A 126 -2.25 -9.97 -11.34
CA ALA A 126 -2.31 -9.90 -9.87
C ALA A 126 -1.74 -8.58 -9.33
N ILE A 127 -0.60 -8.10 -9.85
CA ILE A 127 -0.02 -6.80 -9.49
C ILE A 127 -1.04 -5.69 -9.77
N ARG A 128 -1.64 -5.66 -10.96
CA ARG A 128 -2.63 -4.63 -11.34
C ARG A 128 -3.85 -4.67 -10.42
N ALA A 129 -4.41 -5.84 -10.15
CA ALA A 129 -5.58 -6.00 -9.31
C ALA A 129 -5.31 -5.58 -7.85
N LYS A 130 -4.17 -6.03 -7.30
CA LYS A 130 -3.75 -5.69 -5.94
C LYS A 130 -3.43 -4.19 -5.81
N SER A 131 -2.75 -3.59 -6.81
CA SER A 131 -2.42 -2.15 -6.83
C SER A 131 -3.68 -1.29 -6.89
N ALA A 132 -4.67 -1.64 -7.73
CA ALA A 132 -5.95 -0.94 -7.79
C ALA A 132 -6.69 -0.99 -6.44
N GLY A 133 -6.65 -2.12 -5.73
CA GLY A 133 -7.22 -2.24 -4.39
C GLY A 133 -6.51 -1.39 -3.34
N VAL A 134 -5.18 -1.23 -3.46
CA VAL A 134 -4.38 -0.35 -2.60
C VAL A 134 -4.72 1.11 -2.85
N GLU A 135 -4.81 1.53 -4.13
CA GLU A 135 -5.17 2.88 -4.54
C GLU A 135 -6.56 3.28 -4.04
N GLN A 136 -7.55 2.42 -4.23
CA GLN A 136 -8.90 2.66 -3.72
C GLN A 136 -8.94 2.86 -2.19
N ARG A 137 -8.17 2.06 -1.43
CA ARG A 137 -8.08 2.22 0.03
C ARG A 137 -7.38 3.52 0.42
N ALA A 138 -6.35 3.94 -0.34
CA ALA A 138 -5.66 5.20 -0.14
C ALA A 138 -6.61 6.39 -0.35
N ASP A 139 -7.43 6.36 -1.40
CA ASP A 139 -8.45 7.38 -1.69
C ASP A 139 -9.48 7.48 -0.55
N TYR A 140 -10.00 6.36 -0.07
CA TYR A 140 -10.90 6.35 1.09
C TYR A 140 -10.26 6.96 2.33
N ALA A 141 -9.00 6.60 2.62
CA ALA A 141 -8.27 7.14 3.75
C ALA A 141 -8.07 8.66 3.62
N MET A 142 -7.74 9.13 2.42
CA MET A 142 -7.55 10.56 2.12
C MET A 142 -8.85 11.35 2.35
N TRP A 143 -9.97 10.89 1.80
CA TRP A 143 -11.27 11.55 1.98
C TRP A 143 -11.70 11.57 3.45
N TRP A 144 -11.48 10.49 4.19
CA TRP A 144 -11.74 10.42 5.62
C TRP A 144 -10.89 11.43 6.40
N LEU A 145 -9.59 11.52 6.11
CA LEU A 145 -8.69 12.48 6.75
C LEU A 145 -9.11 13.92 6.47
N ILE A 146 -9.50 14.23 5.22
CA ILE A 146 -10.02 15.56 4.83
C ILE A 146 -11.30 15.89 5.63
N ALA A 147 -12.23 14.96 5.73
CA ALA A 147 -13.48 15.16 6.46
C ALA A 147 -13.22 15.45 7.95
N VAL A 148 -12.33 14.69 8.59
CA VAL A 148 -11.98 14.91 10.01
C VAL A 148 -11.21 16.21 10.19
N ALA A 149 -10.29 16.58 9.29
CA ALA A 149 -9.60 17.84 9.32
C ALA A 149 -10.56 19.04 9.17
N ALA A 150 -11.52 18.95 8.26
CA ALA A 150 -12.57 19.96 8.09
C ALA A 150 -13.43 20.11 9.37
N LEU A 151 -13.79 18.99 10.00
CA LEU A 151 -14.52 19.01 11.28
C LEU A 151 -13.70 19.68 12.38
N CYS A 152 -12.40 19.38 12.48
CA CYS A 152 -11.50 20.05 13.43
C CYS A 152 -11.44 21.56 13.17
N ALA A 153 -11.34 21.98 11.90
CA ALA A 153 -11.31 23.38 11.52
C ALA A 153 -12.61 24.11 11.89
N LEU A 154 -13.77 23.48 11.70
CA LEU A 154 -15.07 24.03 12.12
C LEU A 154 -15.16 24.19 13.63
N ILE A 155 -14.72 23.21 14.40
CA ILE A 155 -14.69 23.29 15.86
C ILE A 155 -13.74 24.39 16.33
N ALA A 156 -12.54 24.47 15.74
CA ALA A 156 -11.56 25.53 16.05
C ALA A 156 -12.11 26.92 15.72
N GLY A 157 -12.73 27.10 14.55
CA GLY A 157 -13.38 28.33 14.14
C GLY A 157 -14.53 28.70 15.09
N GLY A 158 -15.35 27.77 15.47
CA GLY A 158 -16.41 27.96 16.46
C GLY A 158 -15.87 28.46 17.81
N ILE A 159 -14.79 27.86 18.30
CA ILE A 159 -14.12 28.31 19.53
C ILE A 159 -13.57 29.74 19.37
N LEU A 160 -12.92 30.06 18.24
CA LEU A 160 -12.37 31.39 17.98
C LEU A 160 -13.45 32.49 17.94
N VAL A 161 -14.61 32.23 17.37
CA VAL A 161 -15.74 33.17 17.33
C VAL A 161 -16.41 33.32 18.71
N TRP A 162 -16.58 32.21 19.41
CA TRP A 162 -17.28 32.20 20.70
C TRP A 162 -16.43 32.76 21.85
N PHE A 163 -15.11 32.60 21.81
CA PHE A 163 -14.17 33.02 22.86
C PHE A 163 -14.22 34.53 23.18
N PRO A 164 -14.10 35.46 22.17
CA PRO A 164 -14.18 36.90 22.45
C PRO A 164 -15.52 37.32 23.05
N GLN A 165 -16.61 36.72 22.59
CA GLN A 165 -17.95 37.05 23.09
C GLN A 165 -18.17 36.62 24.53
N SER A 166 -17.58 35.51 24.95
CA SER A 166 -17.78 34.91 26.27
C SER A 166 -16.83 35.46 27.35
N VAL A 167 -15.65 35.97 26.94
CA VAL A 167 -14.57 36.34 27.85
C VAL A 167 -14.30 37.83 27.82
N LEU A 168 -14.16 38.43 26.64
CA LEU A 168 -13.76 39.83 26.53
C LEU A 168 -14.90 40.82 26.89
N ARG A 169 -16.13 40.54 26.46
CA ARG A 169 -17.29 41.38 26.74
C ARG A 169 -17.58 41.56 28.24
N PRO A 170 -17.58 40.53 29.08
CA PRO A 170 -17.78 40.67 30.51
C PRO A 170 -16.64 41.46 31.20
N ILE A 171 -15.39 41.31 30.72
CA ILE A 171 -14.24 42.03 31.29
C ILE A 171 -14.32 43.53 30.95
N ASP A 172 -14.69 43.88 29.73
CA ASP A 172 -14.88 45.29 29.34
C ASP A 172 -16.04 45.96 30.10
N ALA A 173 -17.11 45.22 30.37
CA ALA A 173 -18.22 45.70 31.17
C ALA A 173 -17.81 45.98 32.64
N LEU A 174 -17.00 45.10 33.23
CA LEU A 174 -16.42 45.28 34.56
C LEU A 174 -15.47 46.47 34.61
N LYS A 175 -14.59 46.65 33.61
CA LYS A 175 -13.66 47.77 33.52
C LYS A 175 -14.38 49.10 33.39
N LYS A 176 -15.44 49.18 32.58
CA LYS A 176 -16.29 50.40 32.48
C LYS A 176 -17.02 50.73 33.79
N GLY A 177 -17.51 49.73 34.52
CA GLY A 177 -18.16 49.91 35.81
C GLY A 177 -17.21 50.48 36.88
N ILE A 178 -15.96 50.04 36.90
CA ILE A 178 -14.93 50.55 37.83
C ILE A 178 -14.56 52.02 37.53
N THR A 179 -14.46 52.38 36.23
CA THR A 179 -14.10 53.76 35.81
C THR A 179 -15.24 54.77 36.04
N GLN A 180 -16.48 54.34 36.25
CA GLN A 180 -17.62 55.21 36.59
C GLN A 180 -17.75 55.49 38.09
N ILE A 181 -17.04 54.77 38.94
CA ILE A 181 -17.12 54.88 40.39
C ILE A 181 -15.92 55.66 40.99
N ALA A 182 -14.84 55.83 40.16
CA ALA A 182 -13.66 56.62 40.46
C ALA A 182 -13.78 58.03 39.90
#